data_ea3790f360eef924ac02498c99f3f6ae
#
_entry.id   ea3790f360eef924ac02498c99f3f6ae
#
_cell.length_a   1.000
_cell.length_b   1.000
_cell.length_c   1.000
_cell.angle_alpha   90.00
_cell.angle_beta   90.00
_cell.angle_gamma   90.00
#
_symmetry.space_group_name_H-M   'P 1'
#
loop_
_entity.id
_entity.type
_entity.pdbx_description
1 polymer ?
#
loop_
_entity_poly.entity_id
_entity_poly.type
_entity_poly.pdbx_seq_one_letter_code
_entity_poly.pdbx_strand_id
1 'polypeptide(L)'
;MCIRDSTYVINNKPNGLNINLNAGSTHIEGLQKFVVENHLDIGFAYDGDADRCLCVDEKGNVITGDHILYIYGCYMKERGKLITNTVVTTVMSNFGLYKAFDEQGIDYAKTAVGDKYVYEYLSLIHI
;
A
#
# COMPACT_ATOMS: atom_id res chain seq x y z
N MET A 1 26.21 6.12 8.71
CA MET A 1 24.92 5.45 8.93
C MET A 1 25.02 4.09 8.24
N CYS A 2 25.21 3.01 9.00
CA CYS A 2 25.19 1.67 8.43
C CYS A 2 23.74 1.26 8.28
N ILE A 3 23.22 1.37 7.08
CA ILE A 3 21.93 0.81 6.72
C ILE A 3 22.20 -0.65 6.32
N ARG A 4 22.22 -1.53 7.31
CA ARG A 4 22.05 -2.96 7.07
C ARG A 4 20.76 -3.33 7.75
N ASP A 5 19.68 -3.10 7.04
CA ASP A 5 18.40 -3.64 7.43
C ASP A 5 18.48 -5.16 7.27
N SER A 6 18.03 -5.90 8.28
CA SER A 6 17.95 -7.36 8.18
C SER A 6 16.75 -7.70 7.31
N THR A 7 16.98 -8.32 6.17
CA THR A 7 15.92 -8.75 5.25
C THR A 7 15.74 -10.26 5.33
N TYR A 8 14.51 -10.70 5.56
CA TYR A 8 14.12 -12.11 5.56
C TYR A 8 13.25 -12.39 4.35
N VAL A 9 13.56 -13.42 3.59
CA VAL A 9 12.80 -13.81 2.40
C VAL A 9 12.16 -15.16 2.63
N ILE A 10 10.84 -15.22 2.54
CA ILE A 10 10.06 -16.46 2.64
C ILE A 10 9.52 -16.85 1.27
N ASN A 11 9.15 -18.12 1.09
CA ASN A 11 8.61 -18.67 -0.17
C ASN A 11 9.49 -18.43 -1.41
N ASN A 12 10.81 -18.42 -1.26
CA ASN A 12 11.79 -18.07 -2.29
C ASN A 12 12.30 -19.27 -3.13
N LYS A 13 11.52 -20.35 -3.20
CA LYS A 13 11.86 -21.54 -4.01
C LYS A 13 10.83 -21.80 -5.09
N PRO A 14 10.77 -20.97 -6.14
CA PRO A 14 9.83 -21.17 -7.24
C PRO A 14 10.21 -22.45 -8.04
N ASN A 15 9.18 -23.19 -8.46
CA ASN A 15 9.35 -24.40 -9.27
C ASN A 15 8.53 -24.39 -10.57
N GLY A 16 7.93 -23.23 -10.92
CA GLY A 16 7.06 -23.09 -12.09
C GLY A 16 5.61 -23.53 -11.89
N LEU A 17 5.28 -24.18 -10.76
CA LEU A 17 3.95 -24.70 -10.45
C LEU A 17 3.38 -24.16 -9.12
N ASN A 18 4.22 -23.61 -8.25
CA ASN A 18 3.86 -23.19 -6.90
C ASN A 18 3.58 -21.68 -6.78
N ILE A 19 3.28 -21.01 -7.87
CA ILE A 19 2.89 -19.60 -7.86
C ILE A 19 1.63 -19.43 -6.99
N ASN A 20 1.65 -18.45 -6.07
CA ASN A 20 0.57 -18.16 -5.11
C ASN A 20 0.16 -19.33 -4.18
N LEU A 21 0.90 -20.42 -4.14
CA LEU A 21 0.59 -21.57 -3.29
C LEU A 21 0.88 -21.23 -1.82
N ASN A 22 -0.17 -20.95 -1.04
CA ASN A 22 -0.10 -20.51 0.36
C ASN A 22 0.90 -19.36 0.57
N ALA A 23 0.97 -18.44 -0.40
CA ALA A 23 1.93 -17.35 -0.43
C ALA A 23 1.37 -16.15 -1.18
N GLY A 24 2.06 -15.01 -1.04
CA GLY A 24 1.72 -13.78 -1.73
C GLY A 24 0.57 -13.00 -1.10
N SER A 25 0.10 -11.98 -1.81
CA SER A 25 -0.92 -11.04 -1.33
C SER A 25 -2.30 -11.68 -1.11
N THR A 26 -2.56 -12.84 -1.72
CA THR A 26 -3.83 -13.58 -1.57
C THR A 26 -3.84 -14.53 -0.37
N HIS A 27 -2.67 -14.82 0.22
CA HIS A 27 -2.47 -15.70 1.39
C HIS A 27 -1.50 -15.06 2.36
N ILE A 28 -1.94 -13.97 2.98
CA ILE A 28 -1.07 -13.09 3.79
C ILE A 28 -0.82 -13.62 5.21
N GLU A 29 -1.60 -14.60 5.66
CA GLU A 29 -1.58 -15.11 7.04
C GLU A 29 -0.20 -15.65 7.42
N GLY A 30 0.50 -16.29 6.49
CA GLY A 30 1.86 -16.78 6.68
C GLY A 30 2.86 -15.65 6.96
N LEU A 31 2.73 -14.54 6.24
CA LEU A 31 3.55 -13.35 6.45
C LEU A 31 3.23 -12.67 7.79
N GLN A 32 1.94 -12.50 8.13
CA GLN A 32 1.51 -11.92 9.40
C GLN A 32 2.13 -12.65 10.59
N LYS A 33 2.02 -13.99 10.59
CA LYS A 33 2.61 -14.83 11.61
C LYS A 33 4.13 -14.70 11.67
N PHE A 34 4.80 -14.71 10.52
CA PHE A 34 6.26 -14.61 10.42
C PHE A 34 6.77 -13.26 10.97
N VAL A 35 6.11 -12.15 10.64
CA VAL A 35 6.47 -10.81 11.13
C VAL A 35 6.38 -10.74 12.65
N VAL A 36 5.26 -11.21 13.22
CA VAL A 36 5.03 -11.17 14.68
C VAL A 36 6.00 -12.08 15.42
N GLU A 37 6.16 -13.34 14.98
CA GLU A 37 7.02 -14.32 15.66
C GLU A 37 8.50 -13.95 15.62
N ASN A 38 8.94 -13.23 14.60
CA ASN A 38 10.33 -12.81 14.46
C ASN A 38 10.57 -11.36 14.86
N HIS A 39 9.56 -10.68 15.43
CA HIS A 39 9.64 -9.29 15.88
C HIS A 39 10.16 -8.33 14.79
N LEU A 40 9.65 -8.48 13.57
CA LEU A 40 10.05 -7.66 12.43
C LEU A 40 9.23 -6.36 12.39
N ASP A 41 9.83 -5.30 11.85
CA ASP A 41 9.19 -3.99 11.77
C ASP A 41 8.08 -3.95 10.72
N ILE A 42 8.25 -4.67 9.60
CA ILE A 42 7.30 -4.67 8.47
C ILE A 42 7.48 -5.94 7.62
N GLY A 43 6.39 -6.36 6.99
CA GLY A 43 6.38 -7.42 5.98
C GLY A 43 5.73 -6.96 4.67
N PHE A 44 6.20 -7.50 3.55
CA PHE A 44 5.65 -7.25 2.22
C PHE A 44 5.28 -8.56 1.53
N ALA A 45 4.10 -8.63 0.95
CA ALA A 45 3.64 -9.75 0.15
C ALA A 45 3.25 -9.28 -1.26
N TYR A 46 3.82 -9.91 -2.26
CA TYR A 46 3.53 -9.64 -3.67
C TYR A 46 2.66 -10.76 -4.25
N ASP A 47 1.87 -10.47 -5.25
CA ASP A 47 1.18 -11.50 -6.03
C ASP A 47 2.09 -12.09 -7.13
N GLY A 48 1.54 -12.99 -7.96
CA GLY A 48 2.36 -13.82 -8.83
C GLY A 48 3.12 -13.08 -9.93
N ASP A 49 2.63 -11.96 -10.40
CA ASP A 49 3.27 -11.08 -11.38
C ASP A 49 3.81 -9.78 -10.76
N ALA A 50 3.69 -9.67 -9.42
CA ALA A 50 4.22 -8.59 -8.61
C ALA A 50 3.71 -7.18 -8.98
N ASP A 51 2.52 -7.10 -9.59
CA ASP A 51 1.85 -5.82 -9.86
C ASP A 51 1.08 -5.29 -8.64
N ARG A 52 0.81 -6.15 -7.64
CA ARG A 52 0.18 -5.82 -6.36
C ARG A 52 1.06 -6.18 -5.19
N CYS A 53 1.00 -5.33 -4.17
CA CYS A 53 1.72 -5.52 -2.91
C CYS A 53 0.80 -5.23 -1.72
N LEU A 54 0.82 -6.09 -0.72
CA LEU A 54 0.24 -5.82 0.59
C LEU A 54 1.34 -5.76 1.64
N CYS A 55 1.14 -4.92 2.65
CA CYS A 55 2.06 -4.79 3.78
C CYS A 55 1.42 -5.33 5.06
N VAL A 56 2.28 -5.73 5.98
CA VAL A 56 1.91 -6.13 7.35
C VAL A 56 2.78 -5.34 8.32
N ASP A 57 2.16 -4.74 9.34
CA ASP A 57 2.89 -4.03 10.40
C ASP A 57 3.51 -4.99 11.43
N GLU A 58 4.24 -4.44 12.40
CA GLU A 58 4.92 -5.19 13.47
C GLU A 58 3.96 -5.98 14.38
N LYS A 59 2.67 -5.68 14.34
CA LYS A 59 1.61 -6.35 15.11
C LYS A 59 0.86 -7.41 14.32
N GLY A 60 1.21 -7.58 13.03
CA GLY A 60 0.53 -8.49 12.13
C GLY A 60 -0.74 -7.92 11.48
N ASN A 61 -1.00 -6.61 11.60
CA ASN A 61 -2.14 -6.00 10.94
C ASN A 61 -1.83 -5.76 9.45
N VAL A 62 -2.82 -6.01 8.60
CA VAL A 62 -2.70 -5.75 7.16
C VAL A 62 -2.84 -4.26 6.88
N ILE A 63 -1.85 -3.71 6.20
CA ILE A 63 -1.85 -2.34 5.69
C ILE A 63 -2.34 -2.35 4.26
N THR A 64 -3.54 -1.85 4.04
CA THR A 64 -4.19 -1.81 2.72
C THR A 64 -3.76 -0.60 1.90
N GLY A 65 -4.14 -0.56 0.62
CA GLY A 65 -3.91 0.59 -0.25
C GLY A 65 -4.49 1.91 0.31
N ASP A 66 -5.63 1.85 1.00
CA ASP A 66 -6.22 3.03 1.63
C ASP A 66 -5.33 3.60 2.76
N HIS A 67 -4.71 2.73 3.57
CA HIS A 67 -3.73 3.17 4.57
C HIS A 67 -2.51 3.82 3.91
N ILE A 68 -2.02 3.25 2.81
CA ILE A 68 -0.88 3.81 2.07
C ILE A 68 -1.23 5.18 1.49
N LEU A 69 -2.41 5.33 0.89
CA LEU A 69 -2.87 6.62 0.37
C LEU A 69 -2.94 7.68 1.47
N TYR A 70 -3.46 7.32 2.64
CA TYR A 70 -3.53 8.21 3.80
C TYR A 70 -2.15 8.64 4.29
N ILE A 71 -1.28 7.66 4.56
CA ILE A 71 0.08 7.91 5.06
C ILE A 71 0.85 8.81 4.09
N TYR A 72 0.80 8.47 2.79
CA TYR A 72 1.53 9.20 1.78
C TYR A 72 0.96 10.60 1.53
N GLY A 73 -0.36 10.74 1.53
CA GLY A 73 -1.05 12.04 1.43
C GLY A 73 -0.67 12.99 2.55
N CYS A 74 -0.70 12.51 3.80
CA CYS A 74 -0.27 13.28 4.97
C CYS A 74 1.21 13.66 4.88
N TYR A 75 2.08 12.70 4.56
CA TYR A 75 3.51 12.94 4.41
C TYR A 75 3.83 14.00 3.35
N MET A 76 3.16 13.93 2.19
CA MET A 76 3.34 14.90 1.11
C MET A 76 2.85 16.29 1.53
N LYS A 77 1.72 16.37 2.23
CA LYS A 77 1.17 17.62 2.75
C LYS A 77 2.12 18.28 3.76
N GLU A 78 2.58 17.55 4.76
CA GLU A 78 3.53 18.05 5.77
C GLU A 78 4.81 18.61 5.15
N ARG A 79 5.24 18.05 4.03
CA ARG A 79 6.43 18.52 3.30
C ARG A 79 6.15 19.60 2.24
N GLY A 80 4.93 20.07 2.15
CA GLY A 80 4.53 21.07 1.12
C GLY A 80 4.66 20.54 -0.31
N LYS A 81 4.62 19.22 -0.49
CA LYS A 81 4.74 18.56 -1.80
C LYS A 81 3.39 18.16 -2.40
N LEU A 82 2.31 18.23 -1.64
CA LEU A 82 0.95 18.03 -2.14
C LEU A 82 0.42 19.35 -2.72
N ILE A 83 0.92 19.73 -3.90
CA ILE A 83 0.74 21.08 -4.50
C ILE A 83 -0.72 21.47 -4.64
N THR A 84 -1.56 20.57 -5.09
CA THR A 84 -3.01 20.79 -5.26
C THR A 84 -3.81 20.44 -4.01
N ASN A 85 -3.16 20.07 -2.91
CA ASN A 85 -3.76 19.53 -1.69
C ASN A 85 -4.72 18.37 -1.93
N THR A 86 -4.61 17.67 -3.07
CA THR A 86 -5.57 16.66 -3.51
C THR A 86 -4.93 15.29 -3.67
N VAL A 87 -5.57 14.26 -3.12
CA VAL A 87 -5.25 12.85 -3.36
C VAL A 87 -6.28 12.25 -4.31
N VAL A 88 -5.82 11.57 -5.35
CA VAL A 88 -6.69 10.87 -6.30
C VAL A 88 -6.84 9.41 -5.90
N THR A 89 -8.07 8.95 -5.82
CA THR A 89 -8.42 7.58 -5.46
C THR A 89 -9.54 7.06 -6.38
N THR A 90 -10.01 5.84 -6.14
CA THR A 90 -11.12 5.27 -6.90
C THR A 90 -12.38 5.13 -6.05
N VAL A 91 -13.51 4.85 -6.69
CA VAL A 91 -14.78 4.58 -6.01
C VAL A 91 -14.74 3.33 -5.11
N MET A 92 -13.68 2.52 -5.20
CA MET A 92 -13.49 1.32 -4.36
C MET A 92 -12.84 1.62 -3.01
N SER A 93 -12.30 2.83 -2.81
CA SER A 93 -11.67 3.19 -1.53
C SER A 93 -12.70 3.25 -0.39
N ASN A 94 -12.24 2.88 0.79
CA ASN A 94 -13.06 2.82 1.99
C ASN A 94 -13.53 4.22 2.42
N PHE A 95 -14.78 4.31 2.89
CA PHE A 95 -15.33 5.57 3.40
C PHE A 95 -14.49 6.17 4.55
N GLY A 96 -13.86 5.34 5.36
CA GLY A 96 -12.95 5.77 6.43
C GLY A 96 -11.77 6.59 5.94
N LEU A 97 -11.25 6.30 4.74
CA LEU A 97 -10.18 7.09 4.12
C LEU A 97 -10.63 8.53 3.87
N TYR A 98 -11.83 8.72 3.33
CA TYR A 98 -12.36 10.05 3.04
C TYR A 98 -12.55 10.87 4.31
N LYS A 99 -13.11 10.26 5.35
CA LYS A 99 -13.25 10.90 6.66
C LYS A 99 -11.90 11.31 7.24
N ALA A 100 -10.90 10.43 7.14
CA ALA A 100 -9.56 10.71 7.60
C ALA A 100 -8.90 11.86 6.82
N PHE A 101 -9.14 11.97 5.51
CA PHE A 101 -8.70 13.11 4.71
C PHE A 101 -9.40 14.41 5.11
N ASP A 102 -10.71 14.38 5.34
CA ASP A 102 -11.45 15.55 5.83
C ASP A 102 -10.87 16.08 7.15
N GLU A 103 -10.55 15.18 8.10
CA GLU A 103 -9.92 15.54 9.38
C GLU A 103 -8.52 16.16 9.21
N GLN A 104 -7.80 15.77 8.18
CA GLN A 104 -6.48 16.32 7.85
C GLN A 104 -6.55 17.54 6.92
N GLY A 105 -7.74 17.92 6.45
CA GLY A 105 -7.92 18.99 5.47
C GLY A 105 -7.21 18.69 4.15
N ILE A 106 -7.25 17.45 3.71
CA ILE A 106 -6.74 16.97 2.41
C ILE A 106 -7.95 16.76 1.51
N ASP A 107 -7.93 17.39 0.34
CA ASP A 107 -8.95 17.20 -0.68
C ASP A 107 -8.76 15.85 -1.38
N TYR A 108 -9.83 15.29 -1.90
CA TYR A 108 -9.76 14.04 -2.63
C TYR A 108 -10.68 14.01 -3.86
N ALA A 109 -10.22 13.34 -4.89
CA ALA A 109 -10.98 13.06 -6.10
C ALA A 109 -11.21 11.55 -6.26
N LYS A 110 -12.41 11.17 -6.70
CA LYS A 110 -12.82 9.78 -6.92
C LYS A 110 -12.95 9.54 -8.41
N THR A 111 -12.20 8.55 -8.91
CA THR A 111 -12.30 8.10 -10.30
C THR A 111 -12.99 6.75 -10.41
N ALA A 112 -13.32 6.33 -11.60
CA ALA A 112 -13.66 4.93 -11.88
C ALA A 112 -12.46 4.02 -11.59
N VAL A 113 -12.72 2.73 -11.40
CA VAL A 113 -11.67 1.72 -11.19
C VAL A 113 -10.85 1.55 -12.46
N GLY A 114 -9.53 1.65 -12.34
CA GLY A 114 -8.56 1.45 -13.41
C GLY A 114 -7.50 2.54 -13.42
N ASP A 115 -6.24 2.14 -13.57
CA ASP A 115 -5.06 3.02 -13.55
C ASP A 115 -5.18 4.14 -14.57
N LYS A 116 -5.78 3.86 -15.72
CA LYS A 116 -6.03 4.82 -16.78
C LYS A 116 -6.80 6.05 -16.26
N TYR A 117 -7.87 5.85 -15.52
CA TYR A 117 -8.73 6.95 -15.03
C TYR A 117 -8.02 7.78 -13.94
N VAL A 118 -7.25 7.12 -13.10
CA VAL A 118 -6.44 7.80 -12.09
C VAL A 118 -5.37 8.65 -12.78
N TYR A 119 -4.66 8.08 -13.76
CA TYR A 119 -3.62 8.78 -14.51
C TYR A 119 -4.18 9.96 -15.31
N GLU A 120 -5.30 9.79 -16.01
CA GLU A 120 -5.97 10.87 -16.74
C GLU A 120 -6.34 12.02 -15.81
N TYR A 121 -6.92 11.72 -14.64
CA TYR A 121 -7.26 12.76 -13.67
C TYR A 121 -6.03 13.48 -13.12
N LEU A 122 -4.99 12.75 -12.75
CA LEU A 122 -3.72 13.33 -12.28
C LEU A 122 -3.10 14.24 -13.35
N SER A 123 -3.19 13.88 -14.62
CA SER A 123 -2.68 14.70 -15.72
C SER A 123 -3.45 16.02 -15.85
N LEU A 124 -4.75 16.02 -15.56
CA LEU A 124 -5.59 17.22 -15.64
C LEU A 124 -5.32 18.21 -14.50
N ILE A 125 -5.04 17.74 -13.29
CA ILE A 125 -4.79 18.63 -12.13
C ILE A 125 -3.37 19.23 -12.13
N HIS A 126 -2.48 18.74 -12.98
CA HIS A 126 -1.13 19.28 -13.15
C HIS A 126 -0.99 20.27 -14.34
N ILE A 127 -2.05 20.47 -15.07
CA ILE A 127 -2.12 21.50 -16.12
C ILE A 127 -2.68 22.78 -15.50
#